data_93a51fb8cf5fb312064f31ed955790f1
#
_entry.id   93a51fb8cf5fb312064f31ed955790f1
#
_cell.length_a   1.000
_cell.length_b   1.000
_cell.length_c   1.000
_cell.angle_alpha   90.00
_cell.angle_beta   90.00
_cell.angle_gamma   90.00
#
_symmetry.space_group_name_H-M   'P 1'
#
loop_
_entity.id
_entity.type
_entity.pdbx_description
1 polymer ?
#
loop_
_entity_poly.entity_id
_entity_poly.type
_entity_poly.pdbx_seq_one_letter_code
_entity_poly.pdbx_strand_id
1 'polypeptide(L)'
;MTGRRRGVATYTPLELEVMQVLWEHGPGNVQDVQVKLPSDPPLAYTTVQTVLNNLDQKGKVKRTLKGRAFTYRAAASRDKAMLGLVKDLVEKMFGGSSEALVMSLIKARQVDPERIAKLSRSLSEYSAGIEAAKGKTR
;
A
#
# COMPACT_ATOMS: atom_id res chain seq x y z
N MET A 1 -24.35 -3.68 4.48
CA MET A 1 -23.95 -3.05 4.30
C MET A 1 -23.00 -2.86 4.22
N THR A 2 -22.83 -2.92 3.86
CA THR A 2 -22.10 -2.63 3.77
C THR A 2 -21.35 -1.89 3.88
N GLY A 3 -21.16 -1.77 3.99
CA GLY A 3 -20.56 -1.00 4.18
C GLY A 3 -19.67 -0.61 3.97
N ARG A 4 -19.46 -0.48 3.75
CA ARG A 4 -18.84 -0.07 3.60
C ARG A 4 -17.96 0.64 3.66
N ARG A 5 -17.49 0.80 3.58
CA ARG A 5 -16.69 1.37 3.67
C ARG A 5 -16.26 2.36 3.85
N ARG A 6 -16.18 2.67 4.18
CA ARG A 6 -15.98 3.79 4.57
C ARG A 6 -14.76 4.15 5.12
N GLY A 7 -13.96 3.58 5.64
CA GLY A 7 -12.70 3.94 6.18
C GLY A 7 -11.69 4.21 5.10
N VAL A 8 -10.52 4.64 5.50
CA VAL A 8 -9.41 4.89 4.63
C VAL A 8 -8.77 3.61 4.20
N ALA A 9 -8.66 2.69 5.11
CA ALA A 9 -7.90 1.48 4.88
C ALA A 9 -8.61 0.59 3.88
N THR A 10 -7.97 0.33 2.78
CA THR A 10 -8.39 -0.69 1.86
C THR A 10 -7.76 -2.02 2.21
N TYR A 11 -6.88 -2.03 3.19
CA TYR A 11 -6.22 -3.24 3.69
C TYR A 11 -6.41 -3.33 5.20
N THR A 12 -6.73 -4.54 5.69
CA THR A 12 -6.62 -4.80 7.12
C THR A 12 -5.14 -4.93 7.47
N PRO A 13 -4.77 -4.84 8.75
CA PRO A 13 -3.37 -5.01 9.13
C PRO A 13 -2.77 -6.32 8.64
N LEU A 14 -3.49 -7.41 8.74
CA LEU A 14 -3.00 -8.71 8.29
C LEU A 14 -2.90 -8.77 6.78
N GLU A 15 -3.86 -8.19 6.07
CA GLU A 15 -3.80 -8.10 4.62
C GLU A 15 -2.55 -7.34 4.17
N LEU A 16 -2.23 -6.27 4.88
CA LEU A 16 -1.05 -5.49 4.54
C LEU A 16 0.23 -6.29 4.77
N GLU A 17 0.29 -7.08 5.83
CA GLU A 17 1.44 -7.95 6.08
C GLU A 17 1.60 -8.96 4.95
N VAL A 18 0.51 -9.53 4.47
CA VAL A 18 0.55 -10.47 3.35
C VAL A 18 1.02 -9.77 2.08
N MET A 19 0.52 -8.56 1.84
CA MET A 19 0.97 -7.79 0.68
C MET A 19 2.46 -7.47 0.75
N GLN A 20 2.98 -7.16 1.95
CA GLN A 20 4.41 -6.91 2.12
C GLN A 20 5.23 -8.12 1.69
N VAL A 21 4.77 -9.31 2.05
CA VAL A 21 5.45 -10.55 1.63
C VAL A 21 5.48 -10.67 0.10
N LEU A 22 4.34 -10.43 -0.53
CA LEU A 22 4.26 -10.53 -1.99
C LEU A 22 5.10 -9.48 -2.69
N TRP A 23 5.12 -8.26 -2.17
CA TRP A 23 5.94 -7.20 -2.75
C TRP A 23 7.44 -7.47 -2.57
N GLU A 24 7.81 -8.02 -1.44
CA GLU A 24 9.21 -8.25 -1.11
C GLU A 24 9.77 -9.51 -1.76
N HIS A 25 8.99 -10.59 -1.77
CA HIS A 25 9.46 -11.89 -2.22
C HIS A 25 8.93 -12.34 -3.57
N GLY A 26 7.97 -11.59 -4.12
CA GLY A 26 7.37 -11.96 -5.40
C GLY A 26 6.21 -12.94 -5.24
N PRO A 27 5.68 -13.44 -6.36
CA PRO A 27 4.53 -14.33 -6.34
C PRO A 27 4.79 -15.61 -5.53
N GLY A 28 3.73 -16.12 -4.91
CA GLY A 28 3.85 -17.33 -4.12
C GLY A 28 2.49 -17.95 -3.84
N ASN A 29 2.51 -19.22 -3.43
CA ASN A 29 1.30 -19.90 -3.01
C ASN A 29 1.03 -19.61 -1.53
N VAL A 30 -0.05 -20.18 -0.98
CA VAL A 30 -0.43 -19.95 0.41
C VAL A 30 0.70 -20.33 1.37
N GLN A 31 1.31 -21.48 1.13
CA GLN A 31 2.38 -21.98 1.98
C GLN A 31 3.60 -21.05 1.94
N ASP A 32 3.96 -20.57 0.75
CA ASP A 32 5.08 -19.65 0.60
C ASP A 32 4.86 -18.40 1.45
N VAL A 33 3.66 -17.85 1.40
CA VAL A 33 3.33 -16.66 2.17
C VAL A 33 3.31 -16.96 3.66
N GLN A 34 2.71 -18.09 4.03
CA GLN A 34 2.64 -18.50 5.43
C GLN A 34 4.01 -18.54 6.10
N VAL A 35 4.96 -19.14 5.40
CA VAL A 35 6.32 -19.31 5.94
C VAL A 35 7.02 -17.98 6.13
N LYS A 36 6.75 -17.01 5.26
CA LYS A 36 7.46 -15.73 5.26
C LYS A 36 6.79 -14.65 6.11
N LEU A 37 5.57 -14.89 6.58
CA LEU A 37 4.92 -13.91 7.46
C LEU A 37 5.63 -13.86 8.82
N PRO A 38 5.82 -12.65 9.37
CA PRO A 38 6.55 -12.49 10.63
C PRO A 38 5.63 -12.74 11.84
N SER A 39 5.10 -13.91 11.93
CA SER A 39 4.17 -14.28 13.00
C SER A 39 4.74 -15.43 13.82
N ASP A 40 4.66 -15.31 15.14
CA ASP A 40 5.15 -16.35 16.05
C ASP A 40 4.12 -16.52 17.17
N PRO A 41 3.41 -17.65 17.20
CA PRO A 41 3.56 -18.79 16.30
C PRO A 41 3.04 -18.48 14.89
N PRO A 42 3.44 -19.26 13.88
CA PRO A 42 2.98 -19.05 12.53
C PRO A 42 1.47 -19.12 12.43
N LEU A 43 0.91 -18.33 11.52
CA LEU A 43 -0.53 -18.34 11.28
C LEU A 43 -0.92 -19.66 10.61
N ALA A 44 -2.17 -20.08 10.86
CA ALA A 44 -2.68 -21.29 10.24
C ALA A 44 -2.78 -21.10 8.71
N TYR A 45 -2.60 -22.17 7.99
CA TYR A 45 -2.74 -22.19 6.55
C TYR A 45 -4.09 -21.61 6.10
N THR A 46 -5.18 -22.02 6.77
CA THR A 46 -6.51 -21.55 6.39
C THR A 46 -6.68 -20.07 6.64
N THR A 47 -6.02 -19.52 7.65
CA THR A 47 -6.06 -18.08 7.93
C THR A 47 -5.41 -17.32 6.78
N VAL A 48 -4.21 -17.75 6.36
CA VAL A 48 -3.49 -17.12 5.25
C VAL A 48 -4.29 -17.26 3.96
N GLN A 49 -4.86 -18.43 3.72
CA GLN A 49 -5.69 -18.67 2.54
C GLN A 49 -6.88 -17.72 2.48
N THR A 50 -7.55 -17.52 3.62
CA THR A 50 -8.69 -16.61 3.69
C THR A 50 -8.26 -15.18 3.38
N VAL A 51 -7.13 -14.76 3.93
CA VAL A 51 -6.62 -13.40 3.68
C VAL A 51 -6.32 -13.20 2.20
N LEU A 52 -5.65 -14.18 1.57
CA LEU A 52 -5.32 -14.10 0.15
C LEU A 52 -6.58 -14.08 -0.72
N ASN A 53 -7.59 -14.87 -0.35
CA ASN A 53 -8.86 -14.87 -1.07
C ASN A 53 -9.58 -13.53 -0.94
N ASN A 54 -9.54 -12.92 0.24
CA ASN A 54 -10.12 -11.60 0.44
C ASN A 54 -9.41 -10.55 -0.41
N LEU A 55 -8.08 -10.62 -0.48
CA LEU A 55 -7.29 -9.72 -1.31
C LEU A 55 -7.61 -9.91 -2.79
N ASP A 56 -7.83 -11.15 -3.20
CA ASP A 56 -8.22 -11.44 -4.57
C ASP A 56 -9.58 -10.80 -4.90
N GLN A 57 -10.54 -10.92 -3.98
CA GLN A 57 -11.86 -10.33 -4.18
C GLN A 57 -11.80 -8.81 -4.23
N LYS A 58 -10.89 -8.22 -3.47
CA LYS A 58 -10.70 -6.76 -3.49
C LYS A 58 -9.92 -6.28 -4.71
N GLY A 59 -9.39 -7.21 -5.52
CA GLY A 59 -8.59 -6.84 -6.69
C GLY A 59 -7.17 -6.44 -6.35
N LYS A 60 -6.69 -6.75 -5.15
CA LYS A 60 -5.35 -6.36 -4.71
C LYS A 60 -4.30 -7.39 -5.11
N VAL A 61 -4.69 -8.63 -5.31
CA VAL A 61 -3.81 -9.68 -5.83
C VAL A 61 -4.50 -10.33 -7.00
N LYS A 62 -3.71 -11.01 -7.82
CA LYS A 62 -4.20 -11.84 -8.90
C LYS A 62 -3.67 -13.24 -8.69
N ARG A 63 -4.51 -14.23 -8.93
CA ARG A 63 -4.11 -15.61 -8.75
C ARG A 63 -4.11 -16.35 -10.06
N THR A 64 -3.19 -17.29 -10.16
CA THR A 64 -3.06 -18.17 -11.32
C THR A 64 -2.97 -19.59 -10.81
N LEU A 65 -3.74 -20.47 -11.40
CA LEU A 65 -3.69 -21.86 -11.01
C LEU A 65 -2.45 -22.52 -11.61
N LYS A 66 -1.64 -23.13 -10.74
CA LYS A 66 -0.48 -23.90 -11.16
C LYS A 66 -0.60 -25.28 -10.55
N GLY A 67 -0.81 -26.28 -11.40
CA GLY A 67 -1.08 -27.61 -10.90
C GLY A 67 -2.39 -27.60 -10.12
N ARG A 68 -2.32 -27.92 -8.83
CA ARG A 68 -3.51 -27.97 -7.97
C ARG A 68 -3.59 -26.82 -7.00
N ALA A 69 -2.67 -25.86 -7.09
CA ALA A 69 -2.62 -24.76 -6.14
C ALA A 69 -2.58 -23.45 -6.88
N PHE A 70 -3.11 -22.43 -6.24
CA PHE A 70 -3.04 -21.08 -6.77
C PHE A 70 -1.74 -20.41 -6.35
N THR A 71 -1.16 -19.67 -7.29
CA THR A 71 -0.06 -18.76 -7.02
C THR A 71 -0.64 -17.35 -7.05
N TYR A 72 -0.31 -16.54 -6.05
CA TYR A 72 -0.82 -15.19 -5.90
C TYR A 72 0.29 -14.19 -6.18
N ARG A 73 -0.06 -13.11 -6.85
CA ARG A 73 0.88 -12.01 -7.07
C ARG A 73 0.19 -10.68 -6.80
N ALA A 74 0.95 -9.69 -6.39
CA ALA A 74 0.39 -8.37 -6.16
C ALA A 74 -0.12 -7.79 -7.47
N ALA A 75 -1.33 -7.20 -7.45
CA ALA A 75 -1.92 -6.61 -8.65
C ALA A 75 -1.27 -5.29 -9.03
N ALA A 76 -0.68 -4.61 -8.05
CA ALA A 76 0.00 -3.34 -8.28
C ALA A 76 1.29 -3.32 -7.47
N SER A 77 2.23 -2.47 -7.89
CA SER A 77 3.49 -2.32 -7.16
C SER A 77 3.24 -1.74 -5.77
N ARG A 78 4.20 -1.92 -4.89
CA ARG A 78 4.12 -1.36 -3.55
C ARG A 78 3.96 0.16 -3.60
N ASP A 79 4.76 0.82 -4.42
CA ASP A 79 4.71 2.28 -4.52
C ASP A 79 3.34 2.76 -4.97
N LYS A 80 2.78 2.11 -5.98
CA LYS A 80 1.46 2.48 -6.47
C LYS A 80 0.38 2.27 -5.41
N ALA A 81 0.47 1.16 -4.68
CA ALA A 81 -0.48 0.88 -3.60
C ALA A 81 -0.38 1.91 -2.48
N MET A 82 0.85 2.29 -2.11
CA MET A 82 1.07 3.28 -1.06
C MET A 82 0.52 4.65 -1.46
N LEU A 83 0.74 5.05 -2.71
CA LEU A 83 0.21 6.32 -3.19
C LEU A 83 -1.32 6.34 -3.14
N GLY A 84 -1.94 5.22 -3.48
CA GLY A 84 -3.39 5.10 -3.39
C GLY A 84 -3.91 5.24 -1.97
N LEU A 85 -3.19 4.65 -1.01
CA LEU A 85 -3.55 4.76 0.40
C LEU A 85 -3.43 6.19 0.90
N VAL A 86 -2.35 6.88 0.52
CA VAL A 86 -2.14 8.28 0.92
C VAL A 86 -3.25 9.15 0.34
N LYS A 87 -3.58 8.94 -0.93
CA LYS A 87 -4.64 9.71 -1.58
C LYS A 87 -5.97 9.52 -0.85
N ASP A 88 -6.32 8.27 -0.53
CA ASP A 88 -7.54 7.97 0.20
C ASP A 88 -7.55 8.63 1.57
N LEU A 89 -6.43 8.59 2.27
CA LEU A 89 -6.30 9.19 3.58
C LEU A 89 -6.59 10.69 3.52
N VAL A 90 -5.99 11.38 2.56
CA VAL A 90 -6.18 12.82 2.40
C VAL A 90 -7.63 13.13 2.08
N GLU A 91 -8.22 12.39 1.15
CA GLU A 91 -9.59 12.66 0.73
C GLU A 91 -10.62 12.37 1.82
N LYS A 92 -10.42 11.28 2.55
CA LYS A 92 -11.46 10.81 3.49
C LYS A 92 -11.27 11.32 4.90
N MET A 93 -10.04 11.56 5.32
CA MET A 93 -9.75 11.97 6.70
C MET A 93 -9.34 13.42 6.83
N PHE A 94 -8.89 14.04 5.75
CA PHE A 94 -8.39 15.42 5.79
C PHE A 94 -9.14 16.32 4.82
N GLY A 95 -10.33 15.90 4.40
CA GLY A 95 -11.19 16.72 3.55
C GLY A 95 -10.54 17.15 2.24
N GLY A 96 -9.61 16.37 1.74
CA GLY A 96 -8.90 16.68 0.50
C GLY A 96 -7.69 17.59 0.69
N SER A 97 -7.36 17.97 1.92
CA SER A 97 -6.27 18.90 2.18
C SER A 97 -4.98 18.15 2.52
N SER A 98 -4.03 18.15 1.59
CA SER A 98 -2.72 17.58 1.84
C SER A 98 -1.95 18.40 2.88
N GLU A 99 -2.20 19.71 2.93
CA GLU A 99 -1.59 20.57 3.95
C GLU A 99 -2.02 20.15 5.34
N ALA A 100 -3.29 19.78 5.51
CA ALA A 100 -3.78 19.29 6.80
C ALA A 100 -3.07 18.01 7.22
N LEU A 101 -2.79 17.13 6.27
CA LEU A 101 -2.03 15.92 6.56
C LEU A 101 -0.62 16.26 7.03
N VAL A 102 0.06 17.16 6.31
CA VAL A 102 1.42 17.59 6.69
C VAL A 102 1.42 18.19 8.08
N MET A 103 0.45 19.06 8.38
CA MET A 103 0.36 19.66 9.71
C MET A 103 0.14 18.63 10.80
N SER A 104 -0.67 17.61 10.50
CA SER A 104 -0.89 16.52 11.45
C SER A 104 0.39 15.73 11.72
N LEU A 105 1.19 15.51 10.68
CA LEU A 105 2.46 14.82 10.84
C LEU A 105 3.42 15.63 11.71
N ILE A 106 3.43 16.94 11.54
CA ILE A 106 4.27 17.82 12.34
C ILE A 106 3.80 17.82 13.80
N LYS A 107 2.48 17.94 14.02
CA LYS A 107 1.90 17.94 15.36
C LYS A 107 2.15 16.61 16.08
N ALA A 108 2.15 15.52 15.35
CA ALA A 108 2.42 14.19 15.89
C ALA A 108 3.92 13.94 16.08
N ARG A 109 4.75 14.92 15.72
CA ARG A 109 6.21 14.85 15.80
C ARG A 109 6.79 13.70 14.99
N GLN A 110 6.08 13.34 13.92
CA GLN A 110 6.59 12.34 12.98
C GLN A 110 7.55 12.96 11.97
N VAL A 111 7.44 14.28 11.77
CA VAL A 111 8.31 14.99 10.84
C VAL A 111 8.77 16.29 11.50
N ASP A 112 10.05 16.54 11.42
CA ASP A 112 10.69 17.75 11.94
C ASP A 112 10.50 18.88 10.93
N PRO A 113 10.13 20.10 11.38
CA PRO A 113 10.01 21.24 10.45
C PRO A 113 11.24 21.51 9.61
N GLU A 114 12.44 21.26 10.16
CA GLU A 114 13.66 21.45 9.38
C GLU A 114 13.74 20.48 8.22
N ARG A 115 13.26 19.27 8.41
CA ARG A 115 13.21 18.26 7.36
C ARG A 115 12.20 18.64 6.30
N ILE A 116 11.12 19.29 6.71
CA ILE A 116 10.12 19.79 5.76
C ILE A 116 10.76 20.82 4.83
N ALA A 117 11.59 21.70 5.38
CA ALA A 117 12.27 22.70 4.56
C ALA A 117 13.19 22.06 3.52
N LYS A 118 13.93 21.03 3.91
CA LYS A 118 14.79 20.30 2.98
C LYS A 118 13.97 19.57 1.92
N LEU A 119 12.88 18.98 2.34
CA LEU A 119 11.99 18.26 1.44
C LEU A 119 11.36 19.21 0.43
N SER A 120 11.03 20.43 0.88
CA SER A 120 10.46 21.43 0.00
C SER A 120 11.38 21.76 -1.17
N ARG A 121 12.68 21.81 -0.92
CA ARG A 121 13.66 22.04 -2.00
C ARG A 121 13.69 20.87 -2.97
N SER A 122 13.69 19.64 -2.44
CA SER A 122 13.63 18.45 -3.28
C SER A 122 12.37 18.42 -4.12
N LEU A 123 11.26 18.87 -3.54
CA LEU A 123 9.98 18.93 -4.25
C LEU A 123 10.04 19.94 -5.40
N SER A 124 10.69 21.08 -5.18
CA SER A 124 10.84 22.07 -6.24
C SER A 124 11.61 21.49 -7.43
N GLU A 125 12.68 20.74 -7.15
CA GLU A 125 13.46 20.09 -8.19
C GLU A 125 12.63 19.02 -8.91
N TYR A 126 11.87 18.24 -8.15
CA TYR A 126 11.02 17.21 -8.71
C TYR A 126 9.96 17.82 -9.63
N SER A 127 9.32 18.89 -9.18
CA SER A 127 8.30 19.57 -9.98
C SER A 127 8.89 20.16 -11.26
N ALA A 128 10.07 20.74 -11.17
CA ALA A 128 10.76 21.25 -12.34
C ALA A 128 11.08 20.15 -13.35
N GLY A 129 11.48 18.98 -12.83
CA GLY A 129 11.73 17.83 -13.68
C GLY A 129 10.49 17.34 -14.39
N ILE A 130 9.35 17.33 -13.71
CA ILE A 130 8.09 16.92 -14.30
C ILE A 130 7.68 17.89 -15.40
N GLU A 131 7.77 19.19 -15.13
CA GLU A 131 7.41 20.21 -16.13
C GLU A 131 8.29 20.09 -17.37
N ALA A 132 9.59 19.88 -17.17
CA ALA A 132 10.51 19.70 -18.28
C ALA A 132 10.14 18.47 -19.10
N ALA A 133 9.80 17.38 -18.43
CA ALA A 133 9.40 16.13 -19.11
C ALA A 133 8.13 16.33 -19.91
N LYS A 134 7.16 17.05 -19.35
CA LYS A 134 5.91 17.34 -20.05
C LYS A 134 6.16 18.17 -21.31
N GLY A 135 7.06 19.13 -21.20
CA GLY A 135 7.42 19.94 -22.35
C GLY A 135 8.05 19.13 -23.47
N LYS A 136 8.80 18.10 -23.12
CA LYS A 136 9.48 17.27 -24.11
C LYS A 136 8.55 16.27 -24.80
N THR A 137 7.41 15.97 -24.20
CA THR A 137 6.53 14.95 -24.76
C THR A 137 5.52 15.48 -25.76
N ARG A 138 5.60 16.71 -26.12
CA ARG A 138 4.67 17.31 -27.06
C ARG A 138 4.94 17.00 -28.52
#